data_afd43045720f75557263717fdf070d01
#
_entry.id   afd43045720f75557263717fdf070d01
#
_cell.length_a   1.000
_cell.length_b   1.000
_cell.length_c   1.000
_cell.angle_alpha   90.00
_cell.angle_beta   90.00
_cell.angle_gamma   90.00
#
_symmetry.space_group_name_H-M   'P 1'
#
loop_
_entity.id
_entity.type
_entity.pdbx_description
1 polymer ?
#
loop_
_entity_poly.entity_id
_entity_poly.type
_entity_poly.pdbx_seq_one_letter_code
_entity_poly.pdbx_strand_id
1 'polypeptide(L)'
;VDNDYKKTITATELKTNLGKYLDYAIANHEIVITKNGKKAARLSPYITDIERYLTVKEEATDYQYGGKKVSYDEFMEIYEKSNLRMEFINGEIFLLASPEAYHQEISGNLHLLFAKYLKDKKCKVYYAPFDVHFRKKDFKEPDVMQPDLLIACDTENTINEKGRYMGTPTLVVEILSPSTRSKDMVDKLNTYMLSGVREYWIVDPKRKTILIYGFKDLEIDDFRNFIVTDTLKSYFFEGLETNLSRIFT
;
A
#
# COMPACT_ATOMS: atom_id res chain seq x y z
N VAL A 1 -12.88 -25.73 20.01
CA VAL A 1 -11.62 -26.27 19.46
C VAL A 1 -10.53 -25.66 20.28
N ASP A 2 -9.93 -26.44 21.20
CA ASP A 2 -8.82 -26.01 22.05
C ASP A 2 -7.63 -25.61 21.15
N ASN A 3 -7.12 -24.43 21.41
CA ASN A 3 -6.02 -23.84 20.65
C ASN A 3 -4.69 -24.50 21.14
N ASP A 4 -4.30 -25.57 20.49
CA ASP A 4 -3.16 -26.47 20.87
C ASP A 4 -1.78 -25.77 20.81
N TYR A 5 -1.74 -24.49 20.42
CA TYR A 5 -0.51 -23.70 20.26
C TYR A 5 -0.13 -22.84 21.47
N LYS A 6 -0.96 -22.83 22.55
CA LYS A 6 -0.74 -21.94 23.69
C LYS A 6 -0.77 -22.71 25.03
N LYS A 7 0.39 -22.85 25.65
CA LYS A 7 0.55 -23.54 26.93
C LYS A 7 0.73 -22.54 28.08
N THR A 8 0.10 -22.80 29.23
CA THR A 8 0.27 -21.99 30.44
C THR A 8 1.00 -22.82 31.51
N ILE A 9 2.08 -22.26 32.05
CA ILE A 9 2.91 -22.89 33.09
C ILE A 9 3.23 -21.92 34.22
N THR A 10 3.69 -22.43 35.35
CA THR A 10 4.17 -21.59 36.47
C THR A 10 5.64 -21.22 36.29
N ALA A 11 6.07 -20.12 36.91
CA ALA A 11 7.48 -19.72 36.93
C ALA A 11 8.39 -20.79 37.55
N THR A 12 7.87 -21.55 38.54
CA THR A 12 8.60 -22.68 39.16
C THR A 12 8.77 -23.82 38.17
N GLU A 13 7.72 -24.19 37.45
CA GLU A 13 7.76 -25.23 36.39
C GLU A 13 8.72 -24.86 35.25
N LEU A 14 8.69 -23.58 34.80
CA LEU A 14 9.65 -23.10 33.82
C LEU A 14 11.09 -23.27 34.31
N LYS A 15 11.40 -22.86 35.56
CA LYS A 15 12.73 -22.96 36.14
C LYS A 15 13.26 -24.40 36.16
N THR A 16 12.38 -25.35 36.48
CA THR A 16 12.74 -26.77 36.58
C THR A 16 12.96 -27.43 35.20
N ASN A 17 12.24 -26.97 34.18
CA ASN A 17 12.21 -27.60 32.85
C ASN A 17 12.55 -26.60 31.74
N LEU A 18 13.49 -25.69 31.97
CA LEU A 18 13.78 -24.58 31.05
C LEU A 18 14.14 -25.08 29.65
N GLY A 19 15.00 -26.12 29.52
CA GLY A 19 15.38 -26.66 28.22
C GLY A 19 14.16 -27.12 27.40
N LYS A 20 13.30 -27.94 28.04
CA LYS A 20 12.07 -28.44 27.39
C LYS A 20 11.18 -27.30 26.87
N TYR A 21 11.08 -26.21 27.62
CA TYR A 21 10.22 -25.09 27.22
C TYR A 21 10.87 -24.15 26.19
N LEU A 22 12.22 -24.11 26.17
CA LEU A 22 12.95 -23.48 25.08
C LEU A 22 12.74 -24.24 23.76
N ASP A 23 12.88 -25.57 23.77
CA ASP A 23 12.65 -26.40 22.58
C ASP A 23 11.21 -26.24 22.07
N TYR A 24 10.24 -26.18 23.00
CA TYR A 24 8.83 -25.97 22.66
C TYR A 24 8.60 -24.58 22.02
N ALA A 25 9.27 -23.52 22.53
CA ALA A 25 9.21 -22.20 21.96
C ALA A 25 9.89 -22.15 20.57
N ILE A 26 11.07 -22.77 20.41
CA ILE A 26 11.78 -22.87 19.13
C ILE A 26 10.91 -23.57 18.06
N ALA A 27 10.07 -24.54 18.46
CA ALA A 27 9.13 -25.21 17.59
C ALA A 27 7.89 -24.35 17.24
N ASN A 28 7.97 -23.03 17.41
CA ASN A 28 6.96 -22.04 17.08
C ASN A 28 5.68 -22.05 17.93
N HIS A 29 5.81 -22.43 19.24
CA HIS A 29 4.70 -22.42 20.19
C HIS A 29 4.88 -21.31 21.24
N GLU A 30 3.76 -20.77 21.74
CA GLU A 30 3.75 -19.73 22.78
C GLU A 30 3.49 -20.34 24.16
N ILE A 31 4.23 -19.89 25.18
CA ILE A 31 4.05 -20.31 26.57
C ILE A 31 3.77 -19.08 27.44
N VAL A 32 2.64 -19.10 28.15
CA VAL A 32 2.29 -18.08 29.16
C VAL A 32 2.84 -18.53 30.51
N ILE A 33 3.66 -17.70 31.13
CA ILE A 33 4.26 -17.95 32.44
C ILE A 33 3.47 -17.21 33.51
N THR A 34 3.03 -17.96 34.53
CA THR A 34 2.31 -17.40 35.67
C THR A 34 3.20 -17.35 36.92
N LYS A 35 3.00 -16.31 37.74
CA LYS A 35 3.59 -16.14 39.06
C LYS A 35 2.49 -15.69 40.03
N ASN A 36 2.35 -16.42 41.14
CA ASN A 36 1.29 -16.18 42.13
C ASN A 36 -0.13 -16.14 41.49
N GLY A 37 -0.40 -17.07 40.57
CA GLY A 37 -1.71 -17.16 39.88
C GLY A 37 -1.97 -16.09 38.83
N LYS A 38 -1.08 -15.11 38.61
CA LYS A 38 -1.23 -14.05 37.60
C LYS A 38 -0.28 -14.28 36.43
N LYS A 39 -0.72 -13.95 35.21
CA LYS A 39 0.14 -13.93 34.02
C LYS A 39 1.28 -12.93 34.26
N ALA A 40 2.53 -13.38 34.18
CA ALA A 40 3.70 -12.59 34.53
C ALA A 40 4.67 -12.38 33.38
N ALA A 41 4.80 -13.36 32.49
CA ALA A 41 5.69 -13.30 31.33
C ALA A 41 5.20 -14.23 30.21
N ARG A 42 5.86 -14.15 29.08
CA ARG A 42 5.65 -15.00 27.90
C ARG A 42 7.00 -15.48 27.38
N LEU A 43 7.07 -16.74 27.01
CA LEU A 43 8.18 -17.31 26.25
C LEU A 43 7.64 -17.62 24.84
N SER A 44 8.25 -17.04 23.84
CA SER A 44 7.88 -17.19 22.43
C SER A 44 9.14 -17.43 21.59
N PRO A 45 9.01 -17.93 20.36
CA PRO A 45 10.12 -18.01 19.42
C PRO A 45 10.87 -16.68 19.32
N TYR A 46 12.16 -16.74 19.08
CA TYR A 46 12.88 -15.55 18.66
C TYR A 46 12.43 -15.23 17.22
N ILE A 47 11.73 -14.14 17.08
CA ILE A 47 11.38 -13.55 15.79
C ILE A 47 12.20 -12.28 15.61
N THR A 48 12.70 -12.04 14.42
CA THR A 48 13.41 -10.79 14.12
C THR A 48 12.48 -9.60 14.40
N ASP A 49 13.05 -8.43 14.69
CA ASP A 49 12.25 -7.21 14.90
C ASP A 49 11.33 -6.91 13.70
N ILE A 50 11.76 -7.32 12.54
CA ILE A 50 11.03 -7.22 11.27
C ILE A 50 9.82 -8.16 11.23
N GLU A 51 10.02 -9.45 11.51
CA GLU A 51 8.93 -10.43 11.57
C GLU A 51 7.92 -10.08 12.66
N ARG A 52 8.41 -9.62 13.82
CA ARG A 52 7.56 -9.13 14.91
C ARG A 52 6.74 -7.91 14.50
N TYR A 53 7.34 -6.97 13.79
CA TYR A 53 6.66 -5.79 13.26
C TYR A 53 5.56 -6.17 12.27
N LEU A 54 5.81 -7.11 11.36
CA LEU A 54 4.82 -7.60 10.40
C LEU A 54 3.67 -8.36 11.10
N THR A 55 3.98 -9.25 12.04
CA THR A 55 2.98 -10.02 12.80
C THR A 55 2.07 -9.13 13.62
N VAL A 56 2.63 -8.12 14.31
CA VAL A 56 1.84 -7.13 15.08
C VAL A 56 0.94 -6.29 14.16
N LYS A 57 1.40 -6.02 12.93
CA LYS A 57 0.59 -5.32 11.93
C LYS A 57 -0.57 -6.16 11.37
N GLU A 58 -0.37 -7.46 11.16
CA GLU A 58 -1.44 -8.36 10.74
C GLU A 58 -2.52 -8.53 11.83
N GLU A 59 -2.14 -8.52 13.11
CA GLU A 59 -3.07 -8.61 14.25
C GLU A 59 -3.80 -7.29 14.55
N ALA A 60 -3.25 -6.16 14.12
CA ALA A 60 -3.86 -4.84 14.32
C ALA A 60 -4.90 -4.56 13.23
N THR A 61 -6.16 -4.85 13.54
CA THR A 61 -7.33 -4.50 12.70
C THR A 61 -7.57 -2.99 12.58
N ASP A 62 -6.79 -2.18 13.27
CA ASP A 62 -6.85 -0.72 13.23
C ASP A 62 -5.52 -0.18 12.68
N TYR A 63 -5.54 0.21 11.41
CA TYR A 63 -4.39 0.65 10.63
C TYR A 63 -3.89 2.06 11.00
N GLN A 64 -3.84 2.42 12.27
CA GLN A 64 -3.10 3.60 12.71
C GLN A 64 -1.63 3.24 12.91
N TYR A 65 -0.87 3.51 11.89
CA TYR A 65 0.56 3.28 11.85
C TYR A 65 1.33 4.41 12.54
N GLY A 66 1.41 4.39 13.87
CA GLY A 66 2.51 4.98 14.60
C GLY A 66 3.73 4.06 14.46
N GLY A 67 4.17 3.76 13.22
CA GLY A 67 5.13 2.70 12.96
C GLY A 67 6.57 3.15 13.17
N LYS A 68 7.43 2.21 13.50
CA LYS A 68 8.88 2.35 13.43
C LYS A 68 9.24 2.72 11.99
N LYS A 69 9.92 3.84 11.80
CA LYS A 69 10.48 4.21 10.51
C LYS A 69 11.65 3.28 10.18
N VAL A 70 11.70 2.82 8.95
CA VAL A 70 12.77 2.01 8.40
C VAL A 70 13.41 2.73 7.22
N SER A 71 14.65 2.39 6.87
CA SER A 71 15.28 2.87 5.65
C SER A 71 14.70 2.15 4.42
N TYR A 72 14.91 2.72 3.25
CA TYR A 72 14.53 2.06 1.99
C TYR A 72 15.20 0.70 1.81
N ASP A 73 16.47 0.56 2.18
CA ASP A 73 17.20 -0.70 2.06
C ASP A 73 16.62 -1.77 2.99
N GLU A 74 16.29 -1.41 4.25
CA GLU A 74 15.60 -2.32 5.18
C GLU A 74 14.22 -2.71 4.66
N PHE A 75 13.44 -1.76 4.12
CA PHE A 75 12.16 -2.08 3.47
C PHE A 75 12.34 -3.08 2.32
N MET A 76 13.32 -2.86 1.44
CA MET A 76 13.55 -3.75 0.30
C MET A 76 13.96 -5.15 0.72
N GLU A 77 14.75 -5.28 1.80
CA GLU A 77 15.10 -6.58 2.37
C GLU A 77 13.87 -7.32 2.92
N ILE A 78 12.97 -6.63 3.61
CA ILE A 78 11.69 -7.17 4.10
C ILE A 78 10.81 -7.58 2.92
N TYR A 79 10.66 -6.67 1.95
CA TYR A 79 9.76 -6.84 0.81
C TYR A 79 10.13 -8.05 -0.05
N GLU A 80 11.43 -8.28 -0.27
CA GLU A 80 11.92 -9.42 -1.07
C GLU A 80 11.79 -10.77 -0.36
N LYS A 81 11.73 -10.78 0.96
CA LYS A 81 11.55 -12.00 1.78
C LYS A 81 10.08 -12.29 2.11
N SER A 82 9.18 -11.35 1.86
CA SER A 82 7.75 -11.45 2.21
C SER A 82 6.90 -11.78 0.99
N ASN A 83 5.82 -12.53 1.20
CA ASN A 83 4.76 -12.72 0.21
C ASN A 83 3.61 -11.69 0.36
N LEU A 84 3.75 -10.72 1.27
CA LEU A 84 2.73 -9.72 1.52
C LEU A 84 2.87 -8.54 0.56
N ARG A 85 1.73 -7.99 0.14
CA ARG A 85 1.71 -6.74 -0.60
C ARG A 85 1.92 -5.58 0.36
N MET A 86 2.90 -4.74 0.08
CA MET A 86 3.29 -3.63 0.94
C MET A 86 3.57 -2.36 0.13
N GLU A 87 3.36 -1.22 0.78
CA GLU A 87 3.84 0.07 0.33
C GLU A 87 4.83 0.65 1.35
N PHE A 88 5.73 1.48 0.89
CA PHE A 88 6.70 2.21 1.71
C PHE A 88 6.55 3.69 1.43
N ILE A 89 6.11 4.47 2.42
CA ILE A 89 5.82 5.89 2.27
C ILE A 89 6.43 6.66 3.44
N ASN A 90 7.28 7.64 3.17
CA ASN A 90 7.92 8.48 4.17
C ASN A 90 8.65 7.70 5.28
N GLY A 91 9.24 6.55 4.93
CA GLY A 91 9.95 5.68 5.86
C GLY A 91 9.07 4.67 6.61
N GLU A 92 7.77 4.60 6.33
CA GLU A 92 6.83 3.67 6.98
C GLU A 92 6.35 2.59 6.01
N ILE A 93 6.20 1.35 6.53
CA ILE A 93 5.67 0.22 5.78
C ILE A 93 4.16 0.12 6.01
N PHE A 94 3.42 -0.06 4.92
CA PHE A 94 1.97 -0.26 4.93
C PHE A 94 1.61 -1.57 4.25
N LEU A 95 0.79 -2.40 4.93
CA LEU A 95 0.25 -3.62 4.33
C LEU A 95 -0.99 -3.28 3.50
N LEU A 96 -1.09 -3.89 2.33
CA LEU A 96 -2.22 -3.73 1.44
C LEU A 96 -3.21 -4.89 1.58
N ALA A 97 -4.47 -4.56 1.85
CA ALA A 97 -5.56 -5.52 1.83
C ALA A 97 -5.98 -5.88 0.39
N SER A 98 -6.70 -6.99 0.24
CA SER A 98 -7.35 -7.32 -1.03
C SER A 98 -8.49 -6.35 -1.30
N PRO A 99 -8.63 -5.85 -2.53
CA PRO A 99 -9.72 -4.95 -2.90
C PRO A 99 -11.07 -5.68 -2.94
N GLU A 100 -12.15 -4.94 -2.66
CA GLU A 100 -13.52 -5.41 -2.80
C GLU A 100 -13.96 -5.49 -4.28
N ALA A 101 -15.02 -6.27 -4.56
CA ALA A 101 -15.52 -6.47 -5.93
C ALA A 101 -15.83 -5.14 -6.64
N TYR A 102 -16.54 -4.23 -5.97
CA TYR A 102 -16.90 -2.94 -6.55
C TYR A 102 -15.69 -2.05 -6.86
N HIS A 103 -14.62 -2.13 -6.04
CA HIS A 103 -13.35 -1.48 -6.35
C HIS A 103 -12.75 -2.03 -7.65
N GLN A 104 -12.80 -3.36 -7.86
CA GLN A 104 -12.30 -4.00 -9.09
C GLN A 104 -13.14 -3.63 -10.33
N GLU A 105 -14.46 -3.49 -10.20
CA GLU A 105 -15.33 -3.04 -11.28
C GLU A 105 -14.97 -1.63 -11.74
N ILE A 106 -14.78 -0.70 -10.79
CA ILE A 106 -14.35 0.68 -11.07
C ILE A 106 -12.96 0.70 -11.73
N SER A 107 -12.02 -0.09 -11.19
CA SER A 107 -10.67 -0.23 -11.77
C SER A 107 -10.72 -0.75 -13.21
N GLY A 108 -11.55 -1.76 -13.48
CA GLY A 108 -11.78 -2.30 -14.83
C GLY A 108 -12.35 -1.27 -15.80
N ASN A 109 -13.36 -0.48 -15.37
CA ASN A 109 -13.98 0.56 -16.20
C ASN A 109 -12.98 1.68 -16.54
N LEU A 110 -12.17 2.10 -15.57
CA LEU A 110 -11.10 3.08 -15.79
C LEU A 110 -9.99 2.53 -16.70
N HIS A 111 -9.61 1.27 -16.52
CA HIS A 111 -8.64 0.61 -17.39
C HIS A 111 -9.12 0.61 -18.85
N LEU A 112 -10.37 0.23 -19.10
CA LEU A 112 -10.96 0.24 -20.44
C LEU A 112 -10.99 1.65 -21.06
N LEU A 113 -11.31 2.67 -20.27
CA LEU A 113 -11.26 4.07 -20.71
C LEU A 113 -9.86 4.46 -21.16
N PHE A 114 -8.85 4.19 -20.32
CA PHE A 114 -7.47 4.55 -20.61
C PHE A 114 -6.89 3.73 -21.77
N ALA A 115 -7.12 2.43 -21.79
CA ALA A 115 -6.65 1.55 -22.88
C ALA A 115 -7.23 1.97 -24.25
N LYS A 116 -8.50 2.34 -24.28
CA LYS A 116 -9.15 2.86 -25.49
C LYS A 116 -8.52 4.19 -25.93
N TYR A 117 -8.32 5.12 -24.99
CA TYR A 117 -7.72 6.42 -25.28
C TYR A 117 -6.26 6.32 -25.72
N LEU A 118 -5.49 5.40 -25.13
CA LEU A 118 -4.07 5.21 -25.41
C LEU A 118 -3.78 4.31 -26.61
N LYS A 119 -4.82 3.76 -27.25
CA LYS A 119 -4.65 2.96 -28.46
C LYS A 119 -3.85 3.76 -29.51
N ASP A 120 -2.81 3.13 -30.04
CA ASP A 120 -1.89 3.71 -31.02
C ASP A 120 -1.06 4.92 -30.51
N LYS A 121 -1.01 5.13 -29.18
CA LYS A 121 -0.14 6.14 -28.53
C LYS A 121 1.06 5.48 -27.83
N LYS A 122 2.08 6.30 -27.56
CA LYS A 122 3.30 5.83 -26.89
C LYS A 122 3.09 5.42 -25.42
N CYS A 123 2.16 6.08 -24.74
CA CYS A 123 1.90 5.82 -23.31
C CYS A 123 1.14 4.49 -23.11
N LYS A 124 1.34 3.87 -21.95
CA LYS A 124 0.70 2.61 -21.57
C LYS A 124 -0.01 2.78 -20.24
N VAL A 125 -1.13 2.05 -20.06
CA VAL A 125 -1.81 1.93 -18.77
C VAL A 125 -1.31 0.68 -18.05
N TYR A 126 -1.04 0.82 -16.75
CA TYR A 126 -0.75 -0.27 -15.80
C TYR A 126 -1.72 -0.20 -14.64
N TYR A 127 -1.88 -1.32 -13.93
CA TYR A 127 -2.76 -1.46 -12.75
C TYR A 127 -2.13 -2.35 -11.69
N ALA A 128 -2.58 -2.20 -10.45
CA ALA A 128 -2.09 -2.98 -9.32
C ALA A 128 -2.30 -4.50 -9.50
N PRO A 129 -1.36 -5.35 -9.02
CA PRO A 129 -0.14 -4.97 -8.32
C PRO A 129 0.99 -4.60 -9.29
N PHE A 130 1.54 -3.41 -9.17
CA PHE A 130 2.69 -2.95 -9.96
C PHE A 130 3.52 -1.97 -9.15
N ASP A 131 4.74 -2.36 -8.78
CA ASP A 131 5.61 -1.55 -7.93
C ASP A 131 6.15 -0.34 -8.67
N VAL A 132 5.91 0.83 -8.10
CA VAL A 132 6.43 2.12 -8.58
C VAL A 132 7.31 2.74 -7.52
N HIS A 133 8.54 3.10 -7.88
CA HIS A 133 9.51 3.75 -7.00
C HIS A 133 9.48 5.26 -7.27
N PHE A 134 8.74 5.99 -6.45
CA PHE A 134 8.57 7.43 -6.56
C PHE A 134 9.74 8.20 -5.94
N ARG A 135 10.50 8.93 -6.76
CA ARG A 135 11.61 9.76 -6.32
C ARG A 135 11.15 11.20 -6.13
N LYS A 136 10.87 11.56 -4.89
CA LYS A 136 10.49 12.93 -4.53
C LYS A 136 11.69 13.86 -4.64
N LYS A 137 11.50 15.07 -5.18
CA LYS A 137 12.53 16.10 -5.16
C LYS A 137 12.96 16.41 -3.73
N ASP A 138 14.24 16.58 -3.51
CA ASP A 138 14.88 16.90 -2.23
C ASP A 138 14.78 15.80 -1.15
N PHE A 139 14.27 14.62 -1.48
CA PHE A 139 14.26 13.45 -0.59
C PHE A 139 15.32 12.44 -1.02
N LYS A 140 16.03 11.89 -0.02
CA LYS A 140 17.11 10.92 -0.26
C LYS A 140 16.59 9.56 -0.71
N GLU A 141 15.51 9.12 -0.11
CA GLU A 141 14.94 7.79 -0.33
C GLU A 141 13.64 7.87 -1.13
N PRO A 142 13.39 6.93 -2.05
CA PRO A 142 12.14 6.87 -2.77
C PRO A 142 11.02 6.31 -1.88
N ASP A 143 9.77 6.66 -2.20
CA ASP A 143 8.61 5.89 -1.75
C ASP A 143 8.34 4.75 -2.74
N VAL A 144 7.82 3.61 -2.25
CA VAL A 144 7.41 2.47 -3.09
C VAL A 144 5.93 2.25 -2.90
N MET A 145 5.16 2.38 -3.97
CA MET A 145 3.70 2.26 -3.91
C MET A 145 3.17 1.45 -5.08
N GLN A 146 1.95 0.92 -4.92
CA GLN A 146 1.21 0.18 -5.93
C GLN A 146 -0.10 0.90 -6.26
N PRO A 147 -0.07 1.97 -7.07
CA PRO A 147 -1.29 2.69 -7.45
C PRO A 147 -2.31 1.76 -8.12
N ASP A 148 -3.60 1.99 -7.87
CA ASP A 148 -4.65 1.17 -8.48
C ASP A 148 -4.57 1.18 -10.00
N LEU A 149 -4.35 2.37 -10.62
CA LEU A 149 -4.00 2.49 -12.04
C LEU A 149 -2.98 3.63 -12.24
N LEU A 150 -2.22 3.53 -13.32
CA LEU A 150 -1.35 4.60 -13.76
C LEU A 150 -1.20 4.63 -15.28
N ILE A 151 -0.86 5.80 -15.82
CA ILE A 151 -0.42 5.97 -17.20
C ILE A 151 1.06 6.37 -17.19
N ALA A 152 1.89 5.57 -17.87
CA ALA A 152 3.32 5.83 -18.04
C ALA A 152 3.66 6.02 -19.52
N CYS A 153 4.48 7.05 -19.82
CA CYS A 153 4.84 7.44 -21.19
C CYS A 153 6.32 7.19 -21.54
N ASP A 154 7.10 6.66 -20.59
CA ASP A 154 8.56 6.49 -20.67
C ASP A 154 9.02 5.07 -20.32
N THR A 155 8.22 4.06 -20.63
CA THR A 155 8.39 2.67 -20.14
C THR A 155 9.58 1.89 -20.73
N GLU A 156 10.20 2.35 -21.82
CA GLU A 156 11.23 1.59 -22.54
C GLU A 156 12.51 1.33 -21.73
N ASN A 157 12.88 2.26 -20.82
CA ASN A 157 14.11 2.17 -20.02
C ASN A 157 13.87 2.36 -18.52
N THR A 158 12.61 2.34 -18.06
CA THR A 158 12.24 2.68 -16.69
C THR A 158 11.68 1.49 -15.93
N ILE A 159 11.44 0.36 -16.58
CA ILE A 159 11.11 -0.91 -15.93
C ILE A 159 12.41 -1.70 -15.75
N ASN A 160 12.77 -2.00 -14.49
CA ASN A 160 13.98 -2.75 -14.18
C ASN A 160 13.82 -4.26 -14.43
N GLU A 161 14.91 -5.02 -14.27
CA GLU A 161 14.94 -6.48 -14.47
C GLU A 161 13.96 -7.26 -13.56
N LYS A 162 13.57 -6.68 -12.40
CA LYS A 162 12.59 -7.26 -11.48
C LYS A 162 11.14 -6.86 -11.83
N GLY A 163 10.92 -6.16 -12.97
CA GLY A 163 9.61 -5.70 -13.41
C GLY A 163 9.05 -4.50 -12.65
N ARG A 164 9.87 -3.78 -11.87
CA ARG A 164 9.47 -2.59 -11.10
C ARG A 164 9.66 -1.32 -11.91
N TYR A 165 8.73 -0.39 -11.78
CA TYR A 165 8.79 0.88 -12.49
C TYR A 165 9.59 1.92 -11.70
N MET A 166 10.67 2.39 -12.29
CA MET A 166 11.63 3.34 -11.70
C MET A 166 11.49 4.74 -12.25
N GLY A 167 10.52 4.97 -13.13
CA GLY A 167 10.19 6.26 -13.74
C GLY A 167 9.12 7.03 -12.96
N THR A 168 8.63 8.12 -13.58
CA THR A 168 7.52 8.90 -13.00
C THR A 168 6.28 8.73 -13.87
N PRO A 169 5.17 8.14 -13.33
CA PRO A 169 3.91 8.07 -14.06
C PRO A 169 3.41 9.45 -14.44
N THR A 170 2.80 9.59 -15.61
CA THR A 170 2.20 10.86 -16.03
C THR A 170 0.86 11.10 -15.32
N LEU A 171 0.08 10.04 -15.15
CA LEU A 171 -1.20 10.06 -14.42
C LEU A 171 -1.25 8.90 -13.44
N VAL A 172 -1.77 9.14 -12.24
CA VAL A 172 -2.02 8.14 -11.21
C VAL A 172 -3.48 8.17 -10.77
N VAL A 173 -4.05 7.02 -10.48
CA VAL A 173 -5.41 6.87 -9.92
C VAL A 173 -5.35 6.04 -8.66
N GLU A 174 -6.01 6.52 -7.61
CA GLU A 174 -6.31 5.77 -6.39
C GLU A 174 -7.83 5.69 -6.17
N ILE A 175 -8.32 4.49 -5.91
CA ILE A 175 -9.72 4.22 -5.63
C ILE A 175 -9.86 4.05 -4.12
N LEU A 176 -10.55 4.97 -3.46
CA LEU A 176 -10.65 5.00 -2.00
C LEU A 176 -11.32 3.76 -1.45
N SER A 177 -10.68 3.14 -0.48
CA SER A 177 -11.28 2.18 0.44
C SER A 177 -11.51 2.83 1.82
N PRO A 178 -12.33 2.24 2.69
CA PRO A 178 -12.50 2.75 4.05
C PRO A 178 -11.19 2.85 4.84
N SER A 179 -10.24 1.95 4.58
CA SER A 179 -8.96 1.84 5.29
C SER A 179 -7.86 2.77 4.76
N THR A 180 -7.93 3.22 3.49
CA THR A 180 -6.84 4.01 2.86
C THR A 180 -7.14 5.49 2.72
N ARG A 181 -8.39 5.92 2.94
CA ARG A 181 -8.89 7.27 2.63
C ARG A 181 -8.00 8.42 3.12
N SER A 182 -7.58 8.41 4.38
CA SER A 182 -6.77 9.49 4.95
C SER A 182 -5.37 9.55 4.32
N LYS A 183 -4.77 8.38 4.13
CA LYS A 183 -3.45 8.21 3.55
C LYS A 183 -3.41 8.63 2.08
N ASP A 184 -4.40 8.17 1.29
CA ASP A 184 -4.47 8.47 -0.15
C ASP A 184 -4.69 9.97 -0.39
N MET A 185 -5.42 10.63 0.50
CA MET A 185 -5.72 12.06 0.34
C MET A 185 -4.57 13.00 0.74
N VAL A 186 -3.63 12.59 1.57
CA VAL A 186 -2.57 13.49 2.08
C VAL A 186 -1.18 12.99 1.72
N ASP A 187 -0.80 11.79 2.17
CA ASP A 187 0.57 11.30 2.00
C ASP A 187 0.89 10.99 0.54
N LYS A 188 -0.02 10.28 -0.14
CA LYS A 188 0.15 9.95 -1.56
C LYS A 188 0.07 11.19 -2.45
N LEU A 189 -0.84 12.15 -2.16
CA LEU A 189 -0.90 13.42 -2.89
C LEU A 189 0.47 14.11 -2.91
N ASN A 190 1.11 14.25 -1.74
CA ASN A 190 2.43 14.86 -1.63
C ASN A 190 3.50 14.08 -2.38
N THR A 191 3.50 12.75 -2.25
CA THR A 191 4.47 11.91 -2.96
C THR A 191 4.32 12.04 -4.48
N TYR A 192 3.11 11.97 -5.02
CA TYR A 192 2.87 12.10 -6.46
C TYR A 192 3.28 13.47 -6.98
N MET A 193 2.86 14.53 -6.31
CA MET A 193 3.21 15.90 -6.67
C MET A 193 4.72 16.13 -6.68
N LEU A 194 5.42 15.78 -5.58
CA LEU A 194 6.86 16.00 -5.43
C LEU A 194 7.72 15.06 -6.30
N SER A 195 7.16 13.98 -6.81
CA SER A 195 7.83 13.07 -7.76
C SER A 195 7.65 13.49 -9.21
N GLY A 196 6.86 14.53 -9.50
CA GLY A 196 6.67 15.05 -10.85
C GLY A 196 5.55 14.37 -11.65
N VAL A 197 4.63 13.64 -11.00
CA VAL A 197 3.36 13.23 -11.61
C VAL A 197 2.65 14.47 -12.12
N ARG A 198 1.96 14.36 -13.27
CA ARG A 198 1.27 15.50 -13.89
C ARG A 198 -0.19 15.57 -13.51
N GLU A 199 -0.81 14.43 -13.19
CA GLU A 199 -2.23 14.35 -12.88
C GLU A 199 -2.50 13.22 -11.88
N TYR A 200 -3.32 13.50 -10.87
CA TYR A 200 -3.71 12.54 -9.85
C TYR A 200 -5.22 12.50 -9.67
N TRP A 201 -5.82 11.32 -9.79
CA TRP A 201 -7.25 11.08 -9.60
C TRP A 201 -7.52 10.34 -8.29
N ILE A 202 -8.40 10.89 -7.47
CA ILE A 202 -8.93 10.22 -6.28
C ILE A 202 -10.38 9.86 -6.57
N VAL A 203 -10.66 8.57 -6.68
CA VAL A 203 -11.98 8.02 -6.96
C VAL A 203 -12.65 7.64 -5.65
N ASP A 204 -13.82 8.21 -5.35
CA ASP A 204 -14.63 7.85 -4.17
C ASP A 204 -15.84 6.99 -4.59
N PRO A 205 -15.77 5.65 -4.42
CA PRO A 205 -16.85 4.73 -4.79
C PRO A 205 -18.16 5.01 -4.04
N LYS A 206 -18.05 5.41 -2.76
CA LYS A 206 -19.20 5.65 -1.88
C LYS A 206 -19.98 6.90 -2.29
N ARG A 207 -19.27 7.97 -2.66
CA ARG A 207 -19.87 9.25 -3.08
C ARG A 207 -20.11 9.31 -4.59
N LYS A 208 -19.55 8.37 -5.33
CA LYS A 208 -19.54 8.35 -6.81
C LYS A 208 -18.98 9.67 -7.37
N THR A 209 -17.84 10.09 -6.85
CA THR A 209 -17.13 11.31 -7.25
C THR A 209 -15.68 11.01 -7.62
N ILE A 210 -15.09 11.86 -8.46
CA ILE A 210 -13.67 11.84 -8.77
C ILE A 210 -13.10 13.24 -8.53
N LEU A 211 -12.06 13.32 -7.68
CA LEU A 211 -11.24 14.51 -7.52
C LEU A 211 -10.04 14.37 -8.46
N ILE A 212 -9.76 15.41 -9.24
CA ILE A 212 -8.59 15.49 -10.11
C ILE A 212 -7.70 16.63 -9.64
N TYR A 213 -6.43 16.32 -9.36
CA TYR A 213 -5.37 17.29 -9.16
C TYR A 213 -4.49 17.34 -10.39
N GLY A 214 -4.33 18.52 -10.98
CA GLY A 214 -3.33 18.83 -11.99
C GLY A 214 -2.08 19.40 -11.31
N PHE A 215 -0.91 18.86 -11.64
CA PHE A 215 0.36 19.32 -11.08
C PHE A 215 1.24 19.96 -12.15
N LYS A 216 1.88 21.08 -11.78
CA LYS A 216 2.87 21.77 -12.57
C LYS A 216 3.96 22.31 -11.66
N ASP A 217 5.22 22.14 -12.05
CA ASP A 217 6.38 22.61 -11.30
C ASP A 217 6.43 22.12 -9.84
N LEU A 218 5.91 20.90 -9.57
CA LEU A 218 5.78 20.24 -8.26
C LEU A 218 4.82 20.96 -7.30
N GLU A 219 3.84 21.67 -7.84
CA GLU A 219 2.77 22.35 -7.11
C GLU A 219 1.40 21.98 -7.70
N ILE A 220 0.33 22.19 -6.94
CA ILE A 220 -1.04 22.04 -7.43
C ILE A 220 -1.35 23.23 -8.34
N ASP A 221 -1.53 22.96 -9.64
CA ASP A 221 -1.89 23.96 -10.64
C ASP A 221 -3.41 24.02 -10.87
N ASP A 222 -4.09 22.87 -10.77
CA ASP A 222 -5.53 22.77 -10.97
C ASP A 222 -6.15 21.73 -10.02
N PHE A 223 -7.42 21.97 -9.67
CA PHE A 223 -8.21 21.07 -8.83
C PHE A 223 -9.66 21.05 -9.30
N ARG A 224 -10.17 19.86 -9.59
CA ARG A 224 -11.54 19.65 -10.05
C ARG A 224 -12.22 18.53 -9.28
N ASN A 225 -13.50 18.73 -8.99
CA ASN A 225 -14.36 17.71 -8.40
C ASN A 225 -15.50 17.40 -9.36
N PHE A 226 -15.61 16.16 -9.80
CA PHE A 226 -16.65 15.67 -10.69
C PHE A 226 -17.63 14.78 -9.92
N ILE A 227 -18.93 14.96 -10.17
CA ILE A 227 -20.00 14.11 -9.65
C ILE A 227 -20.53 13.21 -10.76
N VAL A 228 -21.35 12.21 -10.42
CA VAL A 228 -21.79 11.14 -11.32
C VAL A 228 -22.48 11.62 -12.61
N THR A 229 -23.09 12.81 -12.61
CA THR A 229 -23.78 13.41 -13.77
C THR A 229 -22.84 14.17 -14.72
N ASP A 230 -21.61 14.39 -14.31
CA ASP A 230 -20.68 15.22 -15.07
C ASP A 230 -19.98 14.44 -16.19
N THR A 231 -19.48 15.19 -17.16
CA THR A 231 -18.47 14.71 -18.09
C THR A 231 -17.09 15.04 -17.51
N LEU A 232 -16.41 14.01 -17.03
CA LEU A 232 -15.05 14.11 -16.54
C LEU A 232 -14.11 14.41 -17.71
N LYS A 233 -13.14 15.31 -17.48
CA LYS A 233 -12.08 15.66 -18.43
C LYS A 233 -10.74 15.65 -17.73
N SER A 234 -9.76 14.95 -18.32
CA SER A 234 -8.38 14.96 -17.84
C SER A 234 -7.81 16.38 -17.88
N TYR A 235 -6.93 16.68 -16.93
CA TYR A 235 -6.17 17.93 -16.91
C TYR A 235 -5.04 17.91 -17.95
N PHE A 236 -4.30 16.79 -18.00
CA PHE A 236 -3.08 16.68 -18.82
C PHE A 236 -3.31 16.04 -20.20
N PHE A 237 -4.17 15.03 -20.29
CA PHE A 237 -4.41 14.29 -21.52
C PHE A 237 -5.58 14.90 -22.30
N GLU A 238 -5.27 15.73 -23.28
CA GLU A 238 -6.28 16.35 -24.15
C GLU A 238 -7.15 15.30 -24.87
N GLY A 239 -8.47 15.45 -24.78
CA GLY A 239 -9.45 14.53 -25.35
C GLY A 239 -9.67 13.24 -24.54
N LEU A 240 -9.00 13.04 -23.40
CA LEU A 240 -9.35 12.00 -22.45
C LEU A 240 -10.55 12.50 -21.61
N GLU A 241 -11.73 12.08 -22.02
CA GLU A 241 -12.99 12.46 -21.36
C GLU A 241 -13.99 11.30 -21.34
N THR A 242 -14.88 11.29 -20.36
CA THR A 242 -15.97 10.32 -20.25
C THR A 242 -17.10 10.85 -19.38
N ASN A 243 -18.33 10.36 -19.61
CA ASN A 243 -19.40 10.53 -18.65
C ASN A 243 -19.09 9.71 -17.40
N LEU A 244 -19.08 10.36 -16.23
CA LEU A 244 -18.65 9.75 -14.97
C LEU A 244 -19.53 8.56 -14.56
N SER A 245 -20.82 8.55 -14.95
CA SER A 245 -21.72 7.43 -14.67
C SER A 245 -21.22 6.09 -15.23
N ARG A 246 -20.43 6.08 -16.31
CA ARG A 246 -19.87 4.88 -16.92
C ARG A 246 -18.75 4.23 -16.08
N ILE A 247 -18.20 4.97 -15.14
CA ILE A 247 -17.14 4.46 -14.26
C ILE A 247 -17.77 3.73 -13.07
N PHE A 248 -18.94 4.15 -12.60
CA PHE A 248 -19.62 3.65 -11.42
C PHE A 248 -20.82 2.73 -11.74
N THR A 249 -20.80 2.08 -12.89
CA THR A 249 -21.85 1.11 -13.30
C THR A 249 -21.66 -0.23 -12.64
#